data_a1be1c5e066b3499be7ef796dc4e9813
#
_entry.id   a1be1c5e066b3499be7ef796dc4e9813
#
_cell.length_a   1.000
_cell.length_b   1.000
_cell.length_c   1.000
_cell.angle_alpha   90.00
_cell.angle_beta   90.00
_cell.angle_gamma   90.00
#
_symmetry.space_group_name_H-M   'P 1'
#
loop_
_entity.id
_entity.type
_entity.pdbx_description
1 polymer ?
#
loop_
_entity_poly.entity_id
_entity_poly.type
_entity_poly.pdbx_seq_one_letter_code
_entity_poly.pdbx_strand_id
1 'polypeptide(L)'
;MSTLSSMYKPVQLPIKYSTASPSLRRSARNQYISEQKGLCAHCNTPLSVIPQHLIDEFPINSSLFPKGMFDYAIHLHHCHDTDLTIGAVHCQCNAILWQYFNE
;
A
#
# COMPACT_ATOMS: atom_id res chain seq x y z
N MET A 1 30.36 -2.38 -6.41
CA MET A 1 28.98 -2.85 -6.37
C MET A 1 28.80 -3.81 -5.23
N SER A 2 27.74 -3.66 -4.50
CA SER A 2 27.50 -4.56 -3.37
C SER A 2 27.08 -5.94 -3.86
N THR A 3 27.67 -6.99 -3.29
CA THR A 3 27.24 -8.35 -3.59
C THR A 3 25.81 -8.62 -3.07
N LEU A 4 25.34 -7.81 -2.12
CA LEU A 4 23.99 -7.93 -1.61
C LEU A 4 22.95 -7.65 -2.69
N SER A 5 23.23 -6.75 -3.64
CA SER A 5 22.27 -6.42 -4.68
C SER A 5 21.97 -7.61 -5.59
N SER A 6 22.90 -8.58 -5.70
CA SER A 6 22.66 -9.78 -6.50
C SER A 6 21.78 -10.80 -5.78
N MET A 7 21.59 -10.67 -4.46
CA MET A 7 20.75 -11.55 -3.66
C MET A 7 19.27 -11.12 -3.70
N TYR A 8 18.99 -9.90 -4.10
CA TYR A 8 17.65 -9.35 -4.14
C TYR A 8 17.24 -9.13 -5.58
N LYS A 9 16.34 -9.95 -6.04
CA LYS A 9 15.78 -9.76 -7.38
C LYS A 9 14.64 -8.77 -7.29
N PRO A 10 14.74 -7.65 -8.01
CA PRO A 10 13.64 -6.70 -8.04
C PRO A 10 12.40 -7.38 -8.59
N VAL A 11 11.27 -7.08 -7.98
CA VAL A 11 9.97 -7.50 -8.50
C VAL A 11 9.63 -6.59 -9.66
N GLN A 12 9.17 -7.18 -10.75
CA GLN A 12 8.70 -6.38 -11.88
C GLN A 12 7.30 -5.86 -11.56
N LEU A 13 7.19 -4.56 -11.38
CA LEU A 13 5.93 -3.90 -11.04
C LEU A 13 5.27 -3.33 -12.30
N PRO A 14 3.94 -3.26 -12.36
CA PRO A 14 3.01 -3.76 -11.36
C PRO A 14 2.85 -5.27 -11.41
N ILE A 15 2.30 -5.84 -10.34
CA ILE A 15 1.93 -7.26 -10.31
C ILE A 15 0.41 -7.41 -10.25
N LYS A 16 -0.08 -8.58 -10.62
CA LYS A 16 -1.48 -8.92 -10.45
C LYS A 16 -1.73 -9.30 -8.99
N TYR A 17 -2.54 -8.50 -8.32
CA TYR A 17 -2.73 -8.63 -6.87
C TYR A 17 -3.40 -9.96 -6.48
N SER A 18 -4.49 -10.30 -7.15
CA SER A 18 -5.31 -11.43 -6.74
C SER A 18 -4.62 -12.78 -6.90
N THR A 19 -3.71 -12.89 -7.87
CA THR A 19 -2.99 -14.14 -8.14
C THR A 19 -1.63 -14.19 -7.48
N ALA A 20 -1.17 -13.09 -6.91
CA ALA A 20 0.14 -13.03 -6.26
C ALA A 20 0.10 -13.76 -4.91
N SER A 21 1.19 -14.50 -4.62
CA SER A 21 1.36 -15.11 -3.31
C SER A 21 1.54 -14.04 -2.23
N PRO A 22 1.30 -14.37 -0.94
CA PRO A 22 1.61 -13.43 0.14
C PRO A 22 3.06 -12.96 0.13
N SER A 23 3.98 -13.85 -0.21
CA SER A 23 5.40 -13.52 -0.32
C SER A 23 5.67 -12.50 -1.42
N LEU A 24 5.05 -12.70 -2.60
CA LEU A 24 5.21 -11.77 -3.72
C LEU A 24 4.59 -10.42 -3.41
N ARG A 25 3.42 -10.40 -2.77
CA ARG A 25 2.78 -9.15 -2.35
C ARG A 25 3.66 -8.37 -1.38
N ARG A 26 4.30 -9.06 -0.44
CA ARG A 26 5.23 -8.44 0.51
C ARG A 26 6.43 -7.84 -0.23
N SER A 27 7.01 -8.59 -1.16
CA SER A 27 8.15 -8.11 -1.94
C SER A 27 7.77 -6.89 -2.78
N ALA A 28 6.60 -6.92 -3.41
CA ALA A 28 6.10 -5.79 -4.19
C ALA A 28 5.89 -4.56 -3.31
N ARG A 29 5.26 -4.74 -2.14
CA ARG A 29 5.04 -3.64 -1.20
C ARG A 29 6.36 -3.01 -0.77
N ASN A 30 7.34 -3.83 -0.41
CA ASN A 30 8.66 -3.34 0.01
C ASN A 30 9.37 -2.60 -1.11
N GLN A 31 9.24 -3.07 -2.34
CA GLN A 31 9.85 -2.39 -3.48
C GLN A 31 9.18 -1.05 -3.75
N TYR A 32 7.86 -0.97 -3.66
CA TYR A 32 7.15 0.32 -3.76
C TYR A 32 7.60 1.28 -2.66
N ILE A 33 7.72 0.79 -1.42
CA ILE A 33 8.18 1.63 -0.32
C ILE A 33 9.55 2.23 -0.64
N SER A 34 10.46 1.41 -1.14
CA SER A 34 11.79 1.86 -1.53
C SER A 34 11.74 2.89 -2.67
N GLU A 35 10.98 2.59 -3.73
CA GLU A 35 10.86 3.49 -4.88
C GLU A 35 10.16 4.80 -4.52
N GLN A 36 9.23 4.75 -3.58
CA GLN A 36 8.50 5.91 -3.09
C GLN A 36 9.27 6.67 -1.99
N LYS A 37 10.48 6.22 -1.65
CA LYS A 37 11.33 6.82 -0.61
C LYS A 37 10.64 6.90 0.74
N GLY A 38 9.84 5.87 1.07
CA GLY A 38 9.12 5.79 2.32
C GLY A 38 7.89 6.66 2.42
N LEU A 39 7.47 7.29 1.33
CA LEU A 39 6.30 8.15 1.30
C LEU A 39 5.08 7.40 0.77
N CYS A 40 3.91 7.73 1.31
CA CYS A 40 2.65 7.14 0.86
C CYS A 40 2.34 7.58 -0.57
N ALA A 41 1.95 6.63 -1.42
CA ALA A 41 1.62 6.92 -2.81
C ALA A 41 0.37 7.81 -2.94
N HIS A 42 -0.50 7.83 -1.94
CA HIS A 42 -1.71 8.63 -1.97
C HIS A 42 -1.50 10.04 -1.40
N CYS A 43 -1.03 10.13 -0.16
CA CYS A 43 -0.96 11.42 0.53
C CYS A 43 0.44 12.04 0.54
N ASN A 44 1.43 11.31 0.08
CA ASN A 44 2.82 11.79 -0.06
C ASN A 44 3.47 12.21 1.27
N THR A 45 3.00 11.67 2.38
CA THR A 45 3.63 11.84 3.69
C THR A 45 4.26 10.54 4.14
N PRO A 46 5.17 10.55 5.13
CA PRO A 46 5.87 9.33 5.53
C PRO A 46 4.93 8.20 5.92
N LEU A 47 5.18 7.02 5.37
CA LEU A 47 4.38 5.83 5.67
C LEU A 47 4.46 5.42 7.14
N SER A 48 5.53 5.83 7.84
CA SER A 48 5.72 5.55 9.26
C SER A 48 4.88 6.43 10.19
N VAL A 49 4.21 7.46 9.66
CA VAL A 49 3.43 8.41 10.43
C VAL A 49 1.97 8.32 10.03
N ILE A 50 1.09 8.22 11.02
CA ILE A 50 -0.36 8.17 10.76
C ILE A 50 -0.80 9.47 10.10
N PRO A 51 -1.54 9.42 8.98
CA PRO A 51 -1.97 10.63 8.27
C PRO A 51 -3.18 11.28 8.96
N GLN A 52 -2.98 11.84 10.14
CA GLN A 52 -4.07 12.35 10.96
C GLN A 52 -4.87 13.45 10.28
N HIS A 53 -4.18 14.30 9.50
CA HIS A 53 -4.83 15.38 8.76
C HIS A 53 -5.88 14.86 7.77
N LEU A 54 -5.63 13.71 7.15
CA LEU A 54 -6.59 13.10 6.23
C LEU A 54 -7.72 12.40 6.97
N ILE A 55 -7.41 11.75 8.09
CA ILE A 55 -8.42 11.10 8.90
C ILE A 55 -9.40 12.13 9.46
N ASP A 56 -8.91 13.31 9.82
CA ASP A 56 -9.74 14.40 10.30
C ASP A 56 -10.66 14.93 9.21
N GLU A 57 -10.15 15.01 7.98
CA GLU A 57 -10.94 15.48 6.82
C GLU A 57 -11.90 14.41 6.30
N PHE A 58 -11.47 13.15 6.32
CA PHE A 58 -12.23 12.00 5.82
C PHE A 58 -12.35 10.95 6.91
N PRO A 59 -13.26 11.12 7.89
CA PRO A 59 -13.39 10.16 8.99
C PRO A 59 -13.68 8.75 8.47
N ILE A 60 -12.96 7.78 9.03
CA ILE A 60 -13.08 6.39 8.59
C ILE A 60 -14.15 5.69 9.41
N ASN A 61 -15.11 5.07 8.73
CA ASN A 61 -16.08 4.21 9.36
C ASN A 61 -15.56 2.78 9.38
N SER A 62 -14.99 2.37 10.50
CA SER A 62 -14.35 1.07 10.62
C SER A 62 -15.32 -0.10 10.42
N SER A 63 -16.62 0.12 10.61
CA SER A 63 -17.63 -0.93 10.42
C SER A 63 -17.78 -1.35 8.97
N LEU A 64 -17.28 -0.54 8.02
CA LEU A 64 -17.33 -0.86 6.59
C LEU A 64 -16.22 -1.81 6.16
N PHE A 65 -15.26 -2.09 7.03
CA PHE A 65 -14.06 -2.83 6.66
C PHE A 65 -13.95 -4.14 7.41
N PRO A 66 -13.21 -5.12 6.86
CA PRO A 66 -12.97 -6.38 7.54
C PRO A 66 -12.23 -6.14 8.86
N LYS A 67 -12.45 -7.05 9.81
CA LYS A 67 -11.67 -7.09 11.03
C LYS A 67 -10.20 -7.28 10.65
N GLY A 68 -9.32 -6.49 11.21
CA GLY A 68 -7.91 -6.55 10.89
C GLY A 68 -7.45 -5.63 9.78
N MET A 69 -8.36 -4.84 9.19
CA MET A 69 -8.02 -3.89 8.13
C MET A 69 -6.89 -2.95 8.53
N PHE A 70 -6.82 -2.57 9.80
CA PHE A 70 -5.85 -1.61 10.31
C PHE A 70 -4.73 -2.26 11.14
N ASP A 71 -4.58 -3.60 11.07
CA ASP A 71 -3.52 -4.30 11.79
C ASP A 71 -2.14 -4.02 11.24
N TYR A 72 -2.06 -3.71 9.95
CA TYR A 72 -0.80 -3.38 9.28
C TYR A 72 -0.85 -1.94 8.81
N ALA A 73 0.19 -1.18 9.15
CA ALA A 73 0.24 0.25 8.86
C ALA A 73 0.31 0.56 7.36
N ILE A 74 0.92 -0.32 6.58
CA ILE A 74 1.17 -0.09 5.16
C ILE A 74 0.47 -1.17 4.33
N HIS A 75 -0.33 -0.73 3.38
CA HIS A 75 -1.05 -1.61 2.47
C HIS A 75 -0.48 -1.53 1.06
N LEU A 76 -0.56 -2.65 0.34
CA LEU A 76 -0.30 -2.70 -1.09
C LEU A 76 -1.62 -2.36 -1.81
N HIS A 77 -1.68 -1.17 -2.39
CA HIS A 77 -2.88 -0.68 -3.07
C HIS A 77 -2.91 -1.20 -4.52
N HIS A 78 -4.09 -1.58 -4.98
CA HIS A 78 -4.27 -2.07 -6.34
C HIS A 78 -5.57 -1.53 -6.94
N CYS A 79 -5.59 -1.48 -8.26
CA CYS A 79 -6.78 -1.11 -9.01
C CYS A 79 -7.72 -2.32 -9.09
N HIS A 80 -8.98 -2.14 -8.70
CA HIS A 80 -9.94 -3.23 -8.70
C HIS A 80 -10.36 -3.64 -10.11
N ASP A 81 -10.31 -2.71 -11.08
CA ASP A 81 -10.69 -3.02 -12.46
C ASP A 81 -9.62 -3.82 -13.18
N THR A 82 -8.36 -3.46 -13.01
CA THR A 82 -7.25 -4.11 -13.71
C THR A 82 -6.58 -5.19 -12.87
N ASP A 83 -6.80 -5.21 -11.57
CA ASP A 83 -6.12 -6.06 -10.60
C ASP A 83 -4.62 -5.80 -10.49
N LEU A 84 -4.15 -4.69 -11.05
CA LEU A 84 -2.73 -4.35 -11.01
C LEU A 84 -2.43 -3.47 -9.81
N THR A 85 -1.27 -3.72 -9.19
CA THR A 85 -0.82 -2.92 -8.05
C THR A 85 -0.47 -1.50 -8.48
N ILE A 86 -0.65 -0.56 -7.56
CA ILE A 86 -0.43 0.87 -7.81
C ILE A 86 0.70 1.41 -6.96
N GLY A 87 0.76 1.01 -5.68
CA GLY A 87 1.78 1.51 -4.79
C GLY A 87 1.56 1.09 -3.35
N ALA A 88 2.44 1.55 -2.48
CA ALA A 88 2.32 1.37 -1.03
C ALA A 88 1.65 2.61 -0.43
N VAL A 89 0.63 2.40 0.39
CA VAL A 89 -0.14 3.47 1.01
C VAL A 89 -0.36 3.17 2.49
N HIS A 90 -0.67 4.21 3.27
CA HIS A 90 -1.15 3.99 4.63
C HIS A 90 -2.42 3.14 4.59
N CYS A 91 -2.62 2.30 5.60
CA CYS A 91 -3.88 1.55 5.70
C CYS A 91 -5.07 2.50 5.78
N GLN A 92 -4.91 3.64 6.45
CA GLN A 92 -5.95 4.66 6.53
C GLN A 92 -6.22 5.30 5.17
N CYS A 93 -5.18 5.57 4.38
CA CYS A 93 -5.35 6.10 3.03
C CYS A 93 -6.08 5.11 2.14
N ASN A 94 -5.75 3.82 2.25
CA ASN A 94 -6.46 2.78 1.50
C ASN A 94 -7.94 2.74 1.86
N ALA A 95 -8.26 2.84 3.15
CA ALA A 95 -9.65 2.89 3.61
C ALA A 95 -10.39 4.12 3.09
N ILE A 96 -9.75 5.28 3.12
CA ILE A 96 -10.33 6.53 2.63
C ILE A 96 -10.59 6.44 1.13
N LEU A 97 -9.65 5.92 0.36
CA LEU A 97 -9.81 5.73 -1.08
C LEU A 97 -11.02 4.85 -1.39
N TRP A 98 -11.19 3.77 -0.64
CA TRP A 98 -12.32 2.89 -0.84
C TRP A 98 -13.64 3.51 -0.39
N GLN A 99 -13.65 4.13 0.79
CA GLN A 99 -14.88 4.65 1.39
C GLN A 99 -15.44 5.87 0.65
N TYR A 100 -14.58 6.77 0.23
CA TYR A 100 -15.00 8.06 -0.35
C TYR A 100 -14.85 8.13 -1.86
N PHE A 101 -13.92 7.38 -2.43
CA PHE A 101 -13.60 7.48 -3.87
C PHE A 101 -13.82 6.18 -4.62
N ASN A 102 -14.29 5.16 -3.95
CA ASN A 102 -14.61 3.85 -4.53
C ASN A 102 -13.40 3.18 -5.17
N GLU A 103 -12.26 3.38 -4.59
CA GLU A 103 -11.02 2.76 -5.04
C GLU A 103 -10.50 1.83 -3.95
#